data_bf57ab7acb5af979f778a0867fe93a79
#
_entry.id   bf57ab7acb5af979f778a0867fe93a79
#
_cell.length_a   1.000
_cell.length_b   1.000
_cell.length_c   1.000
_cell.angle_alpha   90.00
_cell.angle_beta   90.00
_cell.angle_gamma   90.00
#
_symmetry.space_group_name_H-M   'P 1'
#
loop_
_entity.id
_entity.type
_entity.pdbx_description
1 polymer ?
#
loop_
_entity_poly.entity_id
_entity_poly.type
_entity_poly.pdbx_seq_one_letter_code
_entity_poly.pdbx_strand_id
1 'polypeptide(L)'
;METNGFFNCIIKSLCFCALLGLDLSSATSPYIGKIYPGFEGSQMNWVDHNGVFLLSNNSVFALRFYNGLDVASFVLVIIHVRSSKIVWIANGTLLVRNTDKFVFDKNGNAYLENATTVVWSTDTEGKGVTSMELLDTGNLVLVGDNRKILWQSFSHPTGTLLSGQEFVEGMMLKSFPSQRNLTHYLEIKSNDVILYAGYRTPQVYWSMANDNRKTIKKSNETIFSASIVANSWNFYDQNKTLVWQFRFSPFNDVNATWAVVLTAEGSVSFMNLERGVPPRPEPLKIPQNSCGTPEPCNPFVVCSNFDIQCQCPSALSSHPNCMPQLDIPSAGIVKSPGNLSERLLWIVYKNGVDDKIDRGCSSSVPFGRDAVVTILLCI
;
A
#
# COMPACT_ATOMS: atom_id res chain seq x y z
N MET A 1 76.67 4.83 10.31
CA MET A 1 76.11 4.18 11.50
C MET A 1 74.79 4.85 11.88
N GLU A 2 73.79 4.94 10.96
CA GLU A 2 72.49 5.62 11.23
C GLU A 2 71.31 4.92 10.62
N THR A 3 71.41 3.63 10.32
CA THR A 3 70.23 2.90 9.70
C THR A 3 69.43 2.08 10.68
N ASN A 4 69.83 1.94 11.95
CA ASN A 4 69.09 1.13 12.94
C ASN A 4 68.00 1.87 13.69
N GLY A 5 67.99 3.20 13.66
CA GLY A 5 66.96 4.00 14.35
C GLY A 5 65.59 4.04 13.61
N PHE A 6 65.62 4.08 12.29
CA PHE A 6 64.45 4.19 11.46
C PHE A 6 63.63 2.89 11.41
N PHE A 7 64.35 1.74 11.37
CA PHE A 7 63.66 0.41 11.37
C PHE A 7 62.95 0.10 12.69
N ASN A 8 63.53 0.51 13.83
CA ASN A 8 62.92 0.31 15.14
C ASN A 8 61.68 1.21 15.38
N CYS A 9 61.63 2.38 14.74
CA CYS A 9 60.47 3.27 14.85
C CYS A 9 59.28 2.74 14.01
N ILE A 10 59.57 2.18 12.82
CA ILE A 10 58.51 1.58 11.94
C ILE A 10 57.95 0.32 12.58
N ILE A 11 58.77 -0.55 13.17
CA ILE A 11 58.29 -1.77 13.86
C ILE A 11 57.48 -1.41 15.11
N LYS A 12 57.88 -0.42 15.91
CA LYS A 12 57.11 0.04 17.07
C LYS A 12 55.82 0.72 16.67
N SER A 13 55.79 1.47 15.56
CA SER A 13 54.54 2.06 15.03
C SER A 13 53.59 1.01 14.48
N LEU A 14 54.07 -0.01 13.80
CA LEU A 14 53.24 -1.13 13.31
C LEU A 14 52.74 -2.01 14.45
N CYS A 15 53.49 -2.24 15.53
CA CYS A 15 53.05 -2.95 16.72
C CYS A 15 52.02 -2.13 17.53
N PHE A 16 52.14 -0.79 17.56
CA PHE A 16 51.15 0.06 18.25
C PHE A 16 49.81 0.15 17.50
N CYS A 17 49.85 0.10 16.17
CA CYS A 17 48.61 -0.02 15.37
C CYS A 17 47.95 -1.40 15.48
N ALA A 18 48.69 -2.47 15.77
CA ALA A 18 48.18 -3.81 16.01
C ALA A 18 47.62 -3.99 17.44
N LEU A 19 47.99 -3.11 18.40
CA LEU A 19 47.48 -3.12 19.78
C LEU A 19 46.31 -2.15 20.02
N LEU A 20 46.10 -1.19 19.16
CA LEU A 20 44.82 -0.51 19.02
C LEU A 20 44.00 -1.48 18.21
N GLY A 21 43.24 -2.35 18.88
CA GLY A 21 42.20 -3.14 18.23
C GLY A 21 41.33 -2.20 17.43
N LEU A 22 41.75 -1.91 16.21
CA LEU A 22 40.82 -1.49 15.18
C LEU A 22 39.90 -2.69 15.01
N ASP A 23 38.78 -2.68 15.73
CA ASP A 23 37.59 -3.38 15.26
C ASP A 23 37.44 -2.94 13.81
N LEU A 24 38.04 -3.72 12.91
CA LEU A 24 37.61 -3.75 11.54
C LEU A 24 36.14 -4.07 11.65
N SER A 25 35.31 -3.03 11.67
CA SER A 25 33.88 -3.13 11.48
C SER A 25 33.71 -4.05 10.27
N SER A 26 33.51 -5.32 10.54
CA SER A 26 33.20 -6.32 9.55
C SER A 26 31.92 -5.80 8.90
N ALA A 27 32.04 -5.30 7.66
CA ALA A 27 30.90 -4.87 6.89
C ALA A 27 29.94 -6.06 6.82
N THR A 28 28.87 -6.00 7.61
CA THR A 28 27.89 -7.06 7.69
C THR A 28 27.13 -7.11 6.37
N SER A 29 27.40 -8.14 5.56
CA SER A 29 26.65 -8.35 4.32
C SER A 29 25.21 -8.75 4.64
N PRO A 30 24.23 -8.37 3.82
CA PRO A 30 22.84 -8.81 3.98
C PRO A 30 22.76 -10.35 4.01
N TYR A 31 21.90 -10.87 4.89
CA TYR A 31 21.58 -12.29 4.91
C TYR A 31 20.82 -12.68 3.66
N ILE A 32 21.06 -13.88 3.16
CA ILE A 32 20.35 -14.42 1.99
C ILE A 32 19.43 -15.55 2.44
N GLY A 33 18.18 -15.46 2.04
CA GLY A 33 17.14 -16.44 2.27
C GLY A 33 16.57 -16.42 3.67
N LYS A 34 17.40 -16.43 4.73
CA LYS A 34 16.92 -16.57 6.10
C LYS A 34 17.82 -15.96 7.17
N ILE A 35 17.19 -15.64 8.30
CA ILE A 35 17.83 -15.26 9.58
C ILE A 35 17.28 -16.13 10.71
N TYR A 36 18.00 -16.18 11.82
CA TYR A 36 17.69 -17.04 12.97
C TYR A 36 17.33 -16.24 14.21
N PRO A 37 16.65 -16.84 15.20
CA PRO A 37 16.37 -16.20 16.49
C PRO A 37 17.64 -15.66 17.15
N GLY A 38 17.54 -14.46 17.72
CA GLY A 38 18.64 -13.72 18.30
C GLY A 38 19.18 -12.62 17.36
N PHE A 39 18.57 -12.42 16.19
CA PHE A 39 18.92 -11.33 15.28
C PHE A 39 18.36 -9.99 15.77
N GLU A 40 19.18 -8.94 15.71
CA GLU A 40 18.78 -7.54 15.89
C GLU A 40 19.32 -6.70 14.75
N GLY A 41 18.54 -5.75 14.28
CA GLY A 41 18.92 -4.80 13.24
C GLY A 41 18.28 -3.44 13.42
N SER A 42 19.00 -2.39 13.07
CA SER A 42 18.51 -1.02 13.01
C SER A 42 18.95 -0.38 11.70
N GLN A 43 18.34 0.72 11.31
CA GLN A 43 18.81 1.45 10.12
C GLN A 43 20.27 1.87 10.27
N MET A 44 20.69 2.28 11.48
CA MET A 44 22.04 2.72 11.75
C MET A 44 23.06 1.61 11.57
N ASN A 45 22.75 0.38 11.99
CA ASN A 45 23.66 -0.77 11.86
C ASN A 45 23.78 -1.29 10.42
N TRP A 46 22.81 -0.96 9.55
CA TRP A 46 22.72 -1.42 8.16
C TRP A 46 22.79 -0.28 7.15
N VAL A 47 23.29 0.90 7.55
CA VAL A 47 23.37 2.09 6.69
C VAL A 47 24.16 1.85 5.41
N ASP A 48 25.27 1.11 5.48
CA ASP A 48 26.15 0.78 4.33
C ASP A 48 25.44 -0.09 3.28
N HIS A 49 24.36 -0.75 3.67
CA HIS A 49 23.50 -1.57 2.80
C HIS A 49 22.14 -0.94 2.57
N ASN A 50 22.02 0.38 2.74
CA ASN A 50 20.75 1.11 2.60
C ASN A 50 19.62 0.54 3.48
N GLY A 51 19.94 0.02 4.67
CA GLY A 51 18.99 -0.59 5.60
C GLY A 51 18.55 -2.01 5.23
N VAL A 52 19.13 -2.62 4.17
CA VAL A 52 18.82 -4.00 3.76
C VAL A 52 19.55 -4.99 4.67
N PHE A 53 18.84 -5.91 5.29
CA PHE A 53 19.44 -6.96 6.11
C PHE A 53 19.04 -8.38 5.72
N LEU A 54 17.96 -8.59 4.92
CA LEU A 54 17.59 -9.90 4.42
C LEU A 54 17.15 -9.81 2.96
N LEU A 55 17.69 -10.65 2.12
CA LEU A 55 17.34 -10.84 0.71
C LEU A 55 16.68 -12.20 0.51
N SER A 56 15.75 -12.31 -0.45
CA SER A 56 15.29 -13.61 -0.96
C SER A 56 16.45 -14.37 -1.64
N ASN A 57 16.32 -15.70 -1.81
CA ASN A 57 17.42 -16.49 -2.40
C ASN A 57 17.83 -16.02 -3.79
N ASN A 58 16.86 -15.59 -4.60
CA ASN A 58 17.09 -15.01 -5.93
C ASN A 58 17.40 -13.50 -5.92
N SER A 59 17.49 -12.88 -4.72
CA SER A 59 17.75 -11.45 -4.51
C SER A 59 16.72 -10.50 -5.18
N VAL A 60 15.53 -10.99 -5.49
CA VAL A 60 14.45 -10.20 -6.11
C VAL A 60 13.70 -9.37 -5.07
N PHE A 61 13.60 -9.87 -3.83
CA PHE A 61 12.96 -9.17 -2.72
C PHE A 61 13.95 -8.90 -1.59
N ALA A 62 13.74 -7.79 -0.88
CA ALA A 62 14.55 -7.39 0.27
C ALA A 62 13.68 -6.92 1.43
N LEU A 63 14.00 -7.41 2.64
CA LEU A 63 13.49 -6.86 3.90
C LEU A 63 14.47 -5.79 4.36
N ARG A 64 13.98 -4.57 4.59
CA ARG A 64 14.81 -3.42 4.89
C ARG A 64 14.08 -2.34 5.67
N PHE A 65 14.87 -1.44 6.26
CA PHE A 65 14.36 -0.14 6.67
C PHE A 65 14.27 0.79 5.45
N TYR A 66 13.19 1.54 5.38
CA TYR A 66 12.92 2.48 4.29
C TYR A 66 12.57 3.84 4.88
N ASN A 67 13.12 4.92 4.32
CA ASN A 67 12.86 6.28 4.78
C ASN A 67 11.38 6.61 4.61
N GLY A 68 10.79 7.20 5.67
CA GLY A 68 9.48 7.82 5.60
C GLY A 68 9.48 9.13 4.81
N LEU A 69 8.59 10.03 5.21
CA LEU A 69 8.52 11.38 4.61
C LEU A 69 9.68 12.28 5.03
N ASP A 70 10.38 11.95 6.11
CA ASP A 70 11.59 12.63 6.57
C ASP A 70 12.79 11.66 6.63
N VAL A 71 14.00 12.23 6.66
CA VAL A 71 15.25 11.46 6.65
C VAL A 71 15.56 10.74 7.97
N ALA A 72 14.81 11.05 9.03
CA ALA A 72 15.04 10.51 10.38
C ALA A 72 14.03 9.45 10.79
N SER A 73 13.00 9.22 9.96
CA SER A 73 11.89 8.32 10.26
C SER A 73 11.83 7.17 9.26
N PHE A 74 11.67 5.95 9.77
CA PHE A 74 11.76 4.73 8.99
C PHE A 74 10.55 3.82 9.20
N VAL A 75 10.28 3.03 8.18
CA VAL A 75 9.35 1.88 8.21
C VAL A 75 10.10 0.62 7.84
N LEU A 76 9.70 -0.51 8.41
CA LEU A 76 10.20 -1.83 8.04
C LEU A 76 9.36 -2.35 6.88
N VAL A 77 10.00 -2.63 5.75
CA VAL A 77 9.31 -2.97 4.50
C VAL A 77 9.92 -4.16 3.80
N ILE A 78 9.10 -4.83 2.99
CA ILE A 78 9.59 -5.69 1.91
C ILE A 78 9.47 -4.90 0.61
N ILE A 79 10.56 -4.83 -0.14
CA ILE A 79 10.60 -4.22 -1.46
C ILE A 79 10.91 -5.25 -2.54
N HIS A 80 10.40 -5.02 -3.74
CA HIS A 80 10.91 -5.64 -4.94
C HIS A 80 12.14 -4.83 -5.40
N VAL A 81 13.32 -5.46 -5.39
CA VAL A 81 14.62 -4.76 -5.52
C VAL A 81 14.71 -3.98 -6.82
N ARG A 82 14.43 -4.63 -7.96
CA ARG A 82 14.57 -4.03 -9.29
C ARG A 82 13.67 -2.82 -9.52
N SER A 83 12.42 -2.89 -9.10
CA SER A 83 11.46 -1.78 -9.28
C SER A 83 11.44 -0.80 -8.13
N SER A 84 12.14 -1.09 -7.02
CA SER A 84 12.12 -0.33 -5.76
C SER A 84 10.71 -0.13 -5.19
N LYS A 85 9.74 -0.99 -5.56
CA LYS A 85 8.37 -0.91 -5.07
C LYS A 85 8.23 -1.60 -3.73
N ILE A 86 7.61 -0.89 -2.78
CA ILE A 86 7.22 -1.48 -1.50
C ILE A 86 6.03 -2.41 -1.77
N VAL A 87 6.17 -3.66 -1.32
CA VAL A 87 5.14 -4.69 -1.49
C VAL A 87 4.49 -5.09 -0.17
N TRP A 88 5.13 -4.79 0.95
CA TRP A 88 4.57 -5.01 2.28
C TRP A 88 5.23 -4.07 3.31
N ILE A 89 4.49 -3.73 4.39
CA ILE A 89 4.95 -2.80 5.44
C ILE A 89 4.56 -3.37 6.80
N ALA A 90 5.51 -3.50 7.72
CA ALA A 90 5.24 -4.01 9.06
C ALA A 90 4.45 -3.02 9.91
N ASN A 91 4.95 -1.81 10.06
CA ASN A 91 4.50 -0.85 11.07
C ASN A 91 3.57 0.26 10.55
N GLY A 92 3.08 0.14 9.32
CA GLY A 92 2.10 1.07 8.73
C GLY A 92 2.54 2.53 8.83
N THR A 93 1.82 3.35 9.61
CA THR A 93 2.12 4.78 9.84
C THR A 93 2.93 5.03 11.11
N LEU A 94 3.23 4.00 11.91
CA LEU A 94 4.00 4.12 13.15
C LEU A 94 5.49 4.10 12.81
N LEU A 95 6.09 5.27 12.68
CA LEU A 95 7.48 5.43 12.27
C LEU A 95 8.43 5.11 13.43
N VAL A 96 9.61 4.60 13.08
CA VAL A 96 10.72 4.34 14.00
C VAL A 96 11.93 5.20 13.62
N ARG A 97 12.85 5.40 14.56
CA ARG A 97 14.09 6.16 14.37
C ARG A 97 15.20 5.26 13.84
N ASN A 98 16.31 5.85 13.44
CA ASN A 98 17.48 5.11 12.93
C ASN A 98 18.14 4.19 13.96
N THR A 99 17.96 4.45 15.26
CA THR A 99 18.50 3.64 16.38
C THR A 99 17.51 2.60 16.89
N ASP A 100 16.23 2.72 16.55
CA ASP A 100 15.22 1.76 16.96
C ASP A 100 15.43 0.42 16.26
N LYS A 101 14.97 -0.67 16.90
CA LYS A 101 15.38 -2.00 16.51
C LYS A 101 14.24 -2.83 15.95
N PHE A 102 14.54 -3.57 14.90
CA PHE A 102 13.86 -4.79 14.55
C PHE A 102 14.55 -5.94 15.28
N VAL A 103 13.81 -6.73 16.01
CA VAL A 103 14.30 -7.83 16.83
C VAL A 103 13.61 -9.11 16.41
N PHE A 104 14.37 -10.15 16.17
CA PHE A 104 13.89 -11.52 16.08
C PHE A 104 14.48 -12.27 17.28
N ASP A 105 13.72 -12.33 18.37
CA ASP A 105 14.20 -12.77 19.66
C ASP A 105 14.43 -14.29 19.75
N LYS A 106 15.06 -14.73 20.83
CA LYS A 106 15.39 -16.15 21.08
C LYS A 106 14.15 -17.01 21.33
N ASN A 107 13.01 -16.42 21.66
CA ASN A 107 11.74 -17.08 21.89
C ASN A 107 10.94 -17.26 20.59
N GLY A 108 11.47 -16.77 19.46
CA GLY A 108 10.87 -16.90 18.14
C GLY A 108 9.83 -15.84 17.81
N ASN A 109 9.78 -14.72 18.54
CA ASN A 109 8.97 -13.57 18.18
C ASN A 109 9.76 -12.55 17.35
N ALA A 110 9.15 -12.00 16.31
CA ALA A 110 9.72 -10.89 15.56
C ALA A 110 8.90 -9.63 15.83
N TYR A 111 9.58 -8.54 16.20
CA TYR A 111 8.94 -7.29 16.55
C TYR A 111 9.79 -6.07 16.20
N LEU A 112 9.14 -4.92 16.11
CA LEU A 112 9.77 -3.62 15.87
C LEU A 112 9.51 -2.72 17.07
N GLU A 113 10.58 -2.16 17.61
CA GLU A 113 10.53 -1.23 18.76
C GLU A 113 10.67 0.22 18.29
N ASN A 114 9.94 1.12 18.97
CA ASN A 114 10.17 2.56 18.97
C ASN A 114 10.53 2.94 20.41
N ALA A 115 11.80 3.17 20.66
CA ALA A 115 12.39 3.36 21.99
C ALA A 115 12.08 2.19 22.93
N THR A 116 10.99 2.26 23.70
CA THR A 116 10.58 1.23 24.67
C THR A 116 9.23 0.59 24.35
N THR A 117 8.61 0.97 23.22
CA THR A 117 7.28 0.52 22.86
C THR A 117 7.35 -0.36 21.62
N VAL A 118 6.77 -1.56 21.69
CA VAL A 118 6.59 -2.41 20.50
C VAL A 118 5.51 -1.80 19.63
N VAL A 119 5.87 -1.43 18.41
CA VAL A 119 4.97 -0.82 17.42
C VAL A 119 4.44 -1.84 16.40
N TRP A 120 5.07 -3.00 16.31
CA TRP A 120 4.65 -4.12 15.49
C TRP A 120 5.22 -5.43 16.02
N SER A 121 4.48 -6.52 15.91
CA SER A 121 4.89 -7.86 16.36
C SER A 121 4.21 -8.94 15.52
N THR A 122 4.88 -10.10 15.39
CA THR A 122 4.31 -11.32 14.79
C THR A 122 3.51 -12.15 15.80
N ASP A 123 3.68 -11.88 17.09
CA ASP A 123 3.05 -12.61 18.20
C ASP A 123 3.27 -14.12 18.14
N THR A 124 4.52 -14.51 17.82
CA THR A 124 4.94 -15.89 17.65
C THR A 124 5.80 -16.43 18.80
N GLU A 125 5.91 -15.70 19.89
CA GLU A 125 6.65 -16.12 21.08
C GLU A 125 6.20 -17.50 21.57
N GLY A 126 7.17 -18.38 21.82
CA GLY A 126 6.92 -19.72 22.34
C GLY A 126 6.25 -20.70 21.38
N LYS A 127 6.00 -20.31 20.12
CA LYS A 127 5.37 -21.19 19.11
C LYS A 127 6.36 -22.14 18.41
N GLY A 128 7.63 -22.15 18.82
CA GLY A 128 8.64 -23.01 18.23
C GLY A 128 9.16 -22.53 16.86
N VAL A 129 9.26 -21.21 16.69
CA VAL A 129 9.88 -20.63 15.47
C VAL A 129 11.37 -20.90 15.47
N THR A 130 11.88 -21.47 14.37
CA THR A 130 13.30 -21.82 14.19
C THR A 130 14.02 -20.91 13.23
N SER A 131 13.30 -20.28 12.27
CA SER A 131 13.88 -19.33 11.31
C SER A 131 12.84 -18.35 10.79
N MET A 132 13.32 -17.20 10.31
CA MET A 132 12.58 -16.25 9.47
C MET A 132 13.16 -16.32 8.07
N GLU A 133 12.32 -16.53 7.06
CA GLU A 133 12.75 -16.69 5.67
C GLU A 133 12.01 -15.70 4.75
N LEU A 134 12.75 -15.03 3.87
CA LEU A 134 12.16 -14.23 2.79
C LEU A 134 12.17 -15.07 1.51
N LEU A 135 10.97 -15.51 1.10
CA LEU A 135 10.81 -16.37 -0.06
C LEU A 135 10.95 -15.58 -1.37
N ASP A 136 11.28 -16.28 -2.45
CA ASP A 136 11.40 -15.71 -3.80
C ASP A 136 10.06 -15.17 -4.37
N THR A 137 8.95 -15.46 -3.69
CA THR A 137 7.62 -14.89 -3.96
C THR A 137 7.38 -13.51 -3.31
N GLY A 138 8.31 -13.04 -2.46
CA GLY A 138 8.13 -11.85 -1.63
C GLY A 138 7.40 -12.09 -0.31
N ASN A 139 7.06 -13.36 0.00
CA ASN A 139 6.44 -13.72 1.27
C ASN A 139 7.49 -13.86 2.37
N LEU A 140 7.38 -13.09 3.44
CA LEU A 140 8.18 -13.26 4.65
C LEU A 140 7.47 -14.25 5.55
N VAL A 141 8.16 -15.34 5.92
CA VAL A 141 7.59 -16.43 6.72
C VAL A 141 8.40 -16.69 7.98
N LEU A 142 7.72 -17.01 9.08
CA LEU A 142 8.32 -17.56 10.27
C LEU A 142 8.03 -19.06 10.29
N VAL A 143 9.10 -19.84 10.31
CA VAL A 143 9.05 -21.29 10.12
C VAL A 143 9.45 -21.99 11.42
N GLY A 144 8.68 -22.97 11.81
CA GLY A 144 8.98 -23.87 12.90
C GLY A 144 9.48 -25.24 12.42
N ASP A 145 9.41 -26.22 13.29
CA ASP A 145 9.81 -27.58 12.99
C ASP A 145 9.05 -28.14 11.77
N ASN A 146 9.70 -29.04 11.04
CA ASN A 146 9.17 -29.66 9.83
C ASN A 146 8.72 -28.65 8.75
N ARG A 147 9.34 -27.45 8.73
CA ARG A 147 9.02 -26.36 7.79
C ARG A 147 7.57 -25.86 7.90
N LYS A 148 6.93 -26.04 9.04
CA LYS A 148 5.59 -25.51 9.31
C LYS A 148 5.64 -24.00 9.35
N ILE A 149 4.85 -23.34 8.51
CA ILE A 149 4.69 -21.87 8.55
C ILE A 149 3.81 -21.52 9.75
N LEU A 150 4.34 -20.73 10.68
CA LEU A 150 3.67 -20.28 11.90
C LEU A 150 3.13 -18.85 11.77
N TRP A 151 3.74 -18.07 10.91
CA TRP A 151 3.31 -16.74 10.52
C TRP A 151 3.81 -16.42 9.11
N GLN A 152 3.09 -15.58 8.38
CA GLN A 152 3.51 -15.12 7.06
C GLN A 152 2.93 -13.75 6.70
N SER A 153 3.71 -12.92 6.03
CA SER A 153 3.29 -11.59 5.58
C SER A 153 2.11 -11.66 4.59
N PHE A 154 1.99 -12.72 3.81
CA PHE A 154 0.88 -12.92 2.86
C PHE A 154 -0.47 -13.07 3.54
N SER A 155 -0.52 -13.53 4.80
CA SER A 155 -1.76 -13.55 5.60
C SER A 155 -2.09 -12.21 6.25
N HIS A 156 -1.18 -11.24 6.17
CA HIS A 156 -1.33 -9.89 6.73
C HIS A 156 -1.04 -8.83 5.66
N PRO A 157 -1.83 -8.79 4.58
CA PRO A 157 -1.60 -7.85 3.50
C PRO A 157 -1.72 -6.40 4.00
N THR A 158 -0.98 -5.50 3.38
CA THR A 158 -1.04 -4.06 3.68
C THR A 158 -1.74 -3.30 2.56
N GLY A 159 -1.02 -2.58 1.71
CA GLY A 159 -1.60 -1.87 0.56
C GLY A 159 -1.42 -2.59 -0.78
N THR A 160 -0.78 -3.76 -0.77
CA THR A 160 -0.37 -4.47 -1.98
C THR A 160 -0.63 -5.98 -1.86
N LEU A 161 -1.04 -6.61 -2.96
CA LEU A 161 -1.07 -8.06 -3.15
C LEU A 161 -0.10 -8.43 -4.27
N LEU A 162 0.60 -9.56 -4.11
CA LEU A 162 1.51 -10.09 -5.12
C LEU A 162 0.92 -11.32 -5.84
N SER A 163 1.47 -11.60 -7.03
CA SER A 163 1.24 -12.90 -7.70
C SER A 163 1.58 -14.04 -6.75
N GLY A 164 0.72 -15.05 -6.68
CA GLY A 164 0.87 -16.19 -5.76
C GLY A 164 0.37 -15.95 -4.34
N GLN A 165 -0.02 -14.72 -3.98
CA GLN A 165 -0.69 -14.42 -2.73
C GLN A 165 -2.18 -14.67 -2.86
N GLU A 166 -2.75 -15.42 -1.93
CA GLU A 166 -4.18 -15.60 -1.82
C GLU A 166 -4.78 -14.51 -0.91
N PHE A 167 -5.78 -13.81 -1.41
CA PHE A 167 -6.56 -12.81 -0.68
C PHE A 167 -7.93 -13.42 -0.37
N VAL A 168 -8.22 -13.63 0.90
CA VAL A 168 -9.44 -14.32 1.34
C VAL A 168 -10.38 -13.39 2.07
N GLU A 169 -11.65 -13.80 2.20
CA GLU A 169 -12.62 -13.11 3.05
C GLU A 169 -12.07 -12.95 4.47
N GLY A 170 -12.23 -11.75 5.03
CA GLY A 170 -11.64 -11.35 6.32
C GLY A 170 -10.27 -10.68 6.21
N MET A 171 -9.58 -10.75 5.09
CA MET A 171 -8.41 -9.93 4.80
C MET A 171 -8.83 -8.58 4.23
N MET A 172 -7.99 -7.56 4.47
CA MET A 172 -8.25 -6.20 4.01
C MET A 172 -6.97 -5.54 3.51
N LEU A 173 -7.02 -4.94 2.31
CA LEU A 173 -6.01 -3.97 1.92
C LEU A 173 -6.36 -2.59 2.46
N LYS A 174 -5.34 -1.87 2.88
CA LYS A 174 -5.44 -0.51 3.40
C LYS A 174 -4.47 0.38 2.66
N SER A 175 -4.97 1.48 2.07
CA SER A 175 -4.09 2.46 1.44
C SER A 175 -3.31 3.27 2.47
N PHE A 176 -2.23 3.91 2.05
CA PHE A 176 -1.75 5.08 2.78
C PHE A 176 -2.84 6.15 2.79
N PRO A 177 -2.89 7.00 3.82
CA PRO A 177 -3.77 8.16 3.82
C PRO A 177 -3.49 9.03 2.61
N SER A 178 -4.55 9.53 1.95
CA SER A 178 -4.43 10.53 0.91
C SER A 178 -3.91 11.87 1.49
N GLN A 179 -3.62 12.84 0.62
CA GLN A 179 -3.25 14.20 1.04
C GLN A 179 -4.31 14.86 1.94
N ARG A 180 -5.56 14.40 1.90
CA ARG A 180 -6.67 14.84 2.76
C ARG A 180 -6.91 13.94 3.95
N ASN A 181 -5.93 13.10 4.29
CA ASN A 181 -6.01 12.15 5.40
C ASN A 181 -7.14 11.11 5.29
N LEU A 182 -7.61 10.82 4.06
CA LEU A 182 -8.59 9.79 3.80
C LEU A 182 -7.88 8.47 3.49
N THR A 183 -8.29 7.42 4.17
CA THR A 183 -7.79 6.04 3.94
C THR A 183 -8.83 5.24 3.17
N HIS A 184 -8.37 4.45 2.22
CA HIS A 184 -9.22 3.58 1.40
C HIS A 184 -8.96 2.12 1.75
N TYR A 185 -9.98 1.31 1.57
CA TYR A 185 -9.96 -0.11 1.91
C TYR A 185 -10.53 -0.94 0.77
N LEU A 186 -9.96 -2.15 0.61
CA LEU A 186 -10.48 -3.17 -0.30
C LEU A 186 -10.59 -4.48 0.47
N GLU A 187 -11.76 -5.12 0.39
CA GLU A 187 -12.05 -6.40 1.04
C GLU A 187 -12.97 -7.27 0.19
N ILE A 188 -12.94 -8.58 0.47
CA ILE A 188 -13.97 -9.53 0.02
C ILE A 188 -15.02 -9.57 1.13
N LYS A 189 -16.26 -9.20 0.80
CA LYS A 189 -17.36 -9.14 1.74
C LYS A 189 -18.70 -9.34 1.07
N SER A 190 -19.57 -10.13 1.70
CA SER A 190 -20.92 -10.37 1.22
C SER A 190 -20.97 -10.85 -0.24
N ASN A 191 -20.07 -11.78 -0.60
CA ASN A 191 -19.94 -12.33 -1.94
C ASN A 191 -19.54 -11.32 -3.02
N ASP A 192 -18.86 -10.25 -2.64
CA ASP A 192 -18.38 -9.22 -3.55
C ASP A 192 -16.98 -8.77 -3.17
N VAL A 193 -16.31 -8.06 -4.06
CA VAL A 193 -15.09 -7.33 -3.78
C VAL A 193 -15.41 -5.85 -3.82
N ILE A 194 -15.24 -5.17 -2.70
CA ILE A 194 -15.65 -3.78 -2.53
C ILE A 194 -14.47 -2.87 -2.20
N LEU A 195 -14.53 -1.66 -2.76
CA LEU A 195 -13.71 -0.53 -2.35
C LEU A 195 -14.56 0.45 -1.55
N TYR A 196 -14.06 0.87 -0.40
CA TYR A 196 -14.73 1.89 0.40
C TYR A 196 -13.76 2.90 1.01
N ALA A 197 -14.26 4.10 1.25
CA ALA A 197 -13.55 5.18 1.89
C ALA A 197 -13.80 5.16 3.40
N GLY A 198 -12.72 5.37 4.18
CA GLY A 198 -12.75 5.31 5.64
C GLY A 198 -13.24 6.61 6.29
N TYR A 199 -14.38 7.12 5.86
CA TYR A 199 -15.08 8.19 6.58
C TYR A 199 -15.61 7.69 7.93
N ARG A 200 -16.11 8.59 8.77
CA ARG A 200 -16.75 8.22 10.03
C ARG A 200 -17.82 7.12 9.84
N THR A 201 -18.56 7.19 8.73
CA THR A 201 -19.38 6.09 8.22
C THR A 201 -18.74 5.61 6.91
N PRO A 202 -18.20 4.38 6.85
CA PRO A 202 -17.54 3.87 5.66
C PRO A 202 -18.46 3.93 4.43
N GLN A 203 -17.93 4.43 3.31
CA GLN A 203 -18.71 4.62 2.07
C GLN A 203 -18.12 3.77 0.96
N VAL A 204 -18.91 2.80 0.49
CA VAL A 204 -18.59 1.98 -0.68
C VAL A 204 -18.72 2.85 -1.93
N TYR A 205 -17.66 2.90 -2.74
CA TYR A 205 -17.64 3.65 -4.00
C TYR A 205 -17.42 2.78 -5.23
N TRP A 206 -17.04 1.52 -5.06
CA TRP A 206 -16.89 0.57 -6.15
C TRP A 206 -17.17 -0.87 -5.67
N SER A 207 -17.65 -1.70 -6.58
CA SER A 207 -18.00 -3.08 -6.36
C SER A 207 -17.66 -3.90 -7.61
N MET A 208 -17.02 -5.05 -7.45
CA MET A 208 -16.72 -5.95 -8.57
C MET A 208 -18.01 -6.55 -9.15
N ALA A 209 -19.01 -6.79 -8.34
CA ALA A 209 -20.31 -7.31 -8.82
C ALA A 209 -20.88 -6.43 -9.93
N ASN A 210 -20.69 -5.11 -9.83
CA ASN A 210 -21.21 -4.12 -10.78
C ASN A 210 -20.21 -3.73 -11.89
N ASP A 211 -18.98 -4.24 -11.85
CA ASP A 211 -18.00 -3.96 -12.89
C ASP A 211 -18.25 -4.86 -14.11
N ASN A 212 -18.67 -4.27 -15.21
CA ASN A 212 -19.02 -4.98 -16.46
C ASN A 212 -17.79 -5.52 -17.21
N ARG A 213 -16.56 -5.15 -16.79
CA ARG A 213 -15.32 -5.63 -17.40
C ARG A 213 -14.89 -7.01 -16.89
N LYS A 214 -15.52 -7.50 -15.80
CA LYS A 214 -15.29 -8.88 -15.36
C LYS A 214 -15.94 -9.89 -16.29
N THR A 215 -15.33 -11.04 -16.42
CA THR A 215 -15.92 -12.22 -17.07
C THR A 215 -16.47 -13.14 -15.99
N ILE A 216 -17.75 -13.47 -16.08
CA ILE A 216 -18.39 -14.45 -15.19
C ILE A 216 -18.10 -15.83 -15.76
N LYS A 217 -17.51 -16.71 -14.94
CA LYS A 217 -17.20 -18.10 -15.29
C LYS A 217 -18.21 -19.06 -14.72
N LYS A 218 -18.74 -18.74 -13.53
CA LYS A 218 -19.77 -19.52 -12.86
C LYS A 218 -20.73 -18.55 -12.16
N SER A 219 -22.00 -18.65 -12.48
CA SER A 219 -23.05 -17.83 -11.86
C SER A 219 -23.54 -18.48 -10.56
N ASN A 220 -24.04 -17.64 -9.64
CA ASN A 220 -24.66 -18.05 -8.36
C ASN A 220 -23.73 -18.70 -7.33
N GLU A 221 -22.41 -18.58 -7.50
CA GLU A 221 -21.45 -19.03 -6.49
C GLU A 221 -20.93 -17.87 -5.66
N THR A 222 -20.59 -18.16 -4.41
CA THR A 222 -20.02 -17.19 -3.48
C THR A 222 -18.52 -17.03 -3.71
N ILE A 223 -18.03 -15.79 -3.67
CA ILE A 223 -16.59 -15.51 -3.71
C ILE A 223 -16.03 -15.69 -2.31
N PHE A 224 -15.01 -16.54 -2.20
CA PHE A 224 -14.28 -16.79 -0.98
C PHE A 224 -12.84 -16.25 -1.04
N SER A 225 -12.19 -16.36 -2.19
CA SER A 225 -10.80 -15.92 -2.34
C SER A 225 -10.52 -15.31 -3.70
N ALA A 226 -9.43 -14.56 -3.77
CA ALA A 226 -8.91 -13.98 -5.00
C ALA A 226 -7.39 -14.17 -5.09
N SER A 227 -6.86 -14.30 -6.30
CA SER A 227 -5.43 -14.31 -6.57
C SER A 227 -5.10 -13.74 -7.93
N ILE A 228 -3.85 -13.25 -8.09
CA ILE A 228 -3.33 -12.78 -9.37
C ILE A 228 -2.73 -13.98 -10.09
N VAL A 229 -3.22 -14.25 -11.29
CA VAL A 229 -2.69 -15.30 -12.18
C VAL A 229 -2.40 -14.67 -13.53
N ALA A 230 -1.12 -14.60 -13.90
CA ALA A 230 -0.63 -13.95 -15.10
C ALA A 230 -1.19 -12.51 -15.25
N ASN A 231 -2.02 -12.25 -16.24
CA ASN A 231 -2.59 -10.94 -16.55
C ASN A 231 -4.02 -10.73 -16.03
N SER A 232 -4.45 -11.56 -15.08
CA SER A 232 -5.83 -11.55 -14.59
C SER A 232 -5.90 -11.63 -13.08
N TRP A 233 -6.88 -10.95 -12.51
CA TRP A 233 -7.29 -11.09 -11.13
C TRP A 233 -8.47 -12.06 -11.10
N ASN A 234 -8.24 -13.22 -10.52
CA ASN A 234 -9.17 -14.35 -10.50
C ASN A 234 -9.83 -14.47 -9.14
N PHE A 235 -11.12 -14.79 -9.13
CA PHE A 235 -11.94 -14.93 -7.93
C PHE A 235 -12.53 -16.33 -7.87
N TYR A 236 -12.44 -16.95 -6.72
CA TYR A 236 -12.74 -18.36 -6.52
C TYR A 236 -13.76 -18.57 -5.40
N ASP A 237 -14.55 -19.64 -5.53
CA ASP A 237 -15.39 -20.16 -4.46
C ASP A 237 -14.56 -20.93 -3.40
N GLN A 238 -15.23 -21.45 -2.37
CA GLN A 238 -14.59 -22.27 -1.32
C GLN A 238 -13.94 -23.55 -1.86
N ASN A 239 -14.43 -24.07 -3.00
CA ASN A 239 -13.90 -25.26 -3.66
C ASN A 239 -12.76 -24.94 -4.65
N LYS A 240 -12.25 -23.71 -4.63
CA LYS A 240 -11.23 -23.23 -5.57
C LYS A 240 -11.68 -23.25 -7.04
N THR A 241 -12.99 -23.21 -7.30
CA THR A 241 -13.52 -23.09 -8.64
C THR A 241 -13.52 -21.61 -9.04
N LEU A 242 -13.07 -21.32 -10.26
CA LEU A 242 -13.04 -19.94 -10.80
C LEU A 242 -14.49 -19.46 -11.05
N VAL A 243 -14.88 -18.40 -10.34
CA VAL A 243 -16.20 -17.77 -10.40
C VAL A 243 -16.19 -16.55 -11.32
N TRP A 244 -15.27 -15.62 -11.05
CA TRP A 244 -15.08 -14.41 -11.85
C TRP A 244 -13.61 -14.26 -12.27
N GLN A 245 -13.40 -13.54 -13.38
CA GLN A 245 -12.09 -13.17 -13.85
C GLN A 245 -12.11 -11.71 -14.33
N PHE A 246 -11.18 -10.92 -13.81
CA PHE A 246 -10.92 -9.56 -14.28
C PHE A 246 -9.57 -9.52 -14.98
N ARG A 247 -9.57 -9.41 -16.31
CA ARG A 247 -8.34 -9.31 -17.09
C ARG A 247 -7.90 -7.85 -17.15
N PHE A 248 -6.79 -7.54 -16.50
CA PHE A 248 -6.27 -6.17 -16.40
C PHE A 248 -5.22 -5.81 -17.45
N SER A 249 -4.64 -6.79 -18.15
CA SER A 249 -3.63 -6.56 -19.20
C SER A 249 -3.88 -7.46 -20.40
N PRO A 250 -3.63 -6.99 -21.62
CA PRO A 250 -3.68 -7.84 -22.82
C PRO A 250 -2.48 -8.81 -22.88
N PHE A 251 -1.38 -8.52 -22.18
CA PHE A 251 -0.16 -9.33 -22.22
C PHE A 251 -0.25 -10.46 -21.19
N ASN A 252 -0.14 -11.68 -21.66
CA ASN A 252 -0.14 -12.88 -20.82
C ASN A 252 1.31 -13.31 -20.53
N ASP A 253 1.95 -12.63 -19.58
CA ASP A 253 3.29 -12.96 -19.11
C ASP A 253 3.16 -13.77 -17.80
N VAL A 254 3.23 -15.08 -17.94
CA VAL A 254 3.06 -16.03 -16.81
C VAL A 254 4.24 -16.02 -15.83
N ASN A 255 5.40 -15.52 -16.27
CA ASN A 255 6.61 -15.44 -15.47
C ASN A 255 6.78 -14.08 -14.78
N ALA A 256 5.92 -13.11 -15.11
CA ALA A 256 5.99 -11.80 -14.49
C ALA A 256 5.40 -11.80 -13.09
N THR A 257 6.09 -11.14 -12.16
CA THR A 257 5.53 -10.81 -10.86
C THR A 257 4.64 -9.58 -10.98
N TRP A 258 3.35 -9.78 -10.78
CA TRP A 258 2.38 -8.69 -10.74
C TRP A 258 2.05 -8.28 -9.32
N ALA A 259 1.80 -7.00 -9.14
CA ALA A 259 1.28 -6.43 -7.91
C ALA A 259 -0.07 -5.74 -8.16
N VAL A 260 -1.03 -5.97 -7.27
CA VAL A 260 -2.26 -5.18 -7.13
C VAL A 260 -2.03 -4.19 -6.01
N VAL A 261 -2.09 -2.90 -6.31
CA VAL A 261 -1.77 -1.82 -5.35
C VAL A 261 -3.00 -0.94 -5.14
N LEU A 262 -3.43 -0.83 -3.90
CA LEU A 262 -4.43 0.15 -3.47
C LEU A 262 -3.72 1.48 -3.21
N THR A 263 -3.94 2.46 -4.09
CA THR A 263 -3.26 3.75 -4.03
C THR A 263 -3.86 4.67 -2.97
N ALA A 264 -3.14 5.72 -2.60
CA ALA A 264 -3.62 6.73 -1.65
C ALA A 264 -4.84 7.50 -2.16
N GLU A 265 -5.02 7.55 -3.49
CA GLU A 265 -6.17 8.19 -4.14
C GLU A 265 -7.40 7.27 -4.22
N GLY A 266 -7.32 6.05 -3.67
CA GLY A 266 -8.43 5.10 -3.63
C GLY A 266 -8.65 4.33 -4.93
N SER A 267 -7.66 4.26 -5.80
CA SER A 267 -7.70 3.40 -6.98
C SER A 267 -6.88 2.12 -6.79
N VAL A 268 -7.31 1.04 -7.43
CA VAL A 268 -6.52 -0.18 -7.57
C VAL A 268 -5.80 -0.13 -8.91
N SER A 269 -4.48 -0.24 -8.87
CA SER A 269 -3.62 -0.35 -10.05
C SER A 269 -2.90 -1.70 -10.10
N PHE A 270 -2.64 -2.17 -11.32
CA PHE A 270 -1.95 -3.43 -11.58
C PHE A 270 -0.58 -3.11 -12.17
N MET A 271 0.47 -3.62 -11.54
CA MET A 271 1.85 -3.30 -11.89
C MET A 271 2.62 -4.58 -12.18
N ASN A 272 3.32 -4.61 -13.32
CA ASN A 272 4.34 -5.62 -13.59
C ASN A 272 5.65 -5.15 -12.96
N LEU A 273 6.12 -5.85 -11.94
CA LEU A 273 7.31 -5.45 -11.18
C LEU A 273 8.62 -5.66 -11.95
N GLU A 274 8.65 -6.59 -12.92
CA GLU A 274 9.84 -6.92 -13.69
C GLU A 274 10.18 -5.85 -14.74
N ARG A 275 9.17 -5.18 -15.27
CA ARG A 275 9.35 -4.27 -16.41
C ARG A 275 9.72 -2.85 -16.02
N GLY A 276 9.52 -2.42 -14.76
CA GLY A 276 9.88 -1.09 -14.24
C GLY A 276 9.20 0.12 -14.92
N VAL A 277 8.68 -0.07 -16.14
CA VAL A 277 7.89 0.90 -16.92
C VAL A 277 6.55 0.25 -17.22
N PRO A 278 5.41 0.96 -17.05
CA PRO A 278 4.11 0.40 -17.40
C PRO A 278 4.12 -0.13 -18.84
N PRO A 279 3.65 -1.36 -19.09
CA PRO A 279 3.51 -1.87 -20.44
C PRO A 279 2.50 -0.99 -21.19
N ARG A 280 2.69 -0.82 -22.51
CA ARG A 280 1.68 -0.16 -23.34
C ARG A 280 0.88 -1.23 -24.11
N PRO A 281 -0.47 -1.20 -24.09
CA PRO A 281 -1.32 -0.29 -23.33
C PRO A 281 -1.18 -0.52 -21.81
N GLU A 282 -1.40 0.55 -21.03
CA GLU A 282 -1.37 0.48 -19.57
C GLU A 282 -2.41 -0.54 -19.05
N PRO A 283 -2.10 -1.25 -17.95
CA PRO A 283 -3.08 -2.09 -17.29
C PRO A 283 -4.33 -1.28 -16.87
N LEU A 284 -5.47 -1.95 -16.87
CA LEU A 284 -6.72 -1.34 -16.43
C LEU A 284 -6.62 -0.92 -14.96
N LYS A 285 -7.33 0.13 -14.61
CA LYS A 285 -7.48 0.62 -13.22
C LYS A 285 -8.90 0.36 -12.70
N ILE A 286 -9.02 0.31 -11.39
CA ILE A 286 -10.29 0.20 -10.68
C ILE A 286 -10.38 1.35 -9.66
N PRO A 287 -11.41 2.22 -9.71
CA PRO A 287 -12.41 2.36 -10.76
C PRO A 287 -11.81 2.68 -12.12
N GLN A 288 -12.59 2.58 -13.20
CA GLN A 288 -12.09 2.77 -14.56
C GLN A 288 -11.53 4.17 -14.81
N ASN A 289 -12.12 5.16 -14.16
CA ASN A 289 -11.67 6.54 -14.26
C ASN A 289 -11.46 7.15 -12.85
N SER A 290 -10.73 8.24 -12.79
CA SER A 290 -10.42 8.93 -11.53
C SER A 290 -11.65 9.57 -10.87
N CYS A 291 -12.67 9.95 -11.64
CA CYS A 291 -13.94 10.46 -11.08
C CYS A 291 -14.72 9.39 -10.29
N GLY A 292 -14.38 8.12 -10.46
CA GLY A 292 -14.95 7.01 -9.69
C GLY A 292 -14.35 6.84 -8.29
N THR A 293 -13.29 7.58 -7.95
CA THR A 293 -12.69 7.55 -6.61
C THR A 293 -13.32 8.60 -5.69
N PRO A 294 -13.29 8.42 -4.37
CA PRO A 294 -13.68 9.47 -3.43
C PRO A 294 -12.74 10.67 -3.55
N GLU A 295 -13.31 11.87 -3.48
CA GLU A 295 -12.55 13.13 -3.51
C GLU A 295 -11.56 13.24 -4.69
N PRO A 296 -12.00 12.96 -5.92
CA PRO A 296 -11.12 12.92 -7.09
C PRO A 296 -10.51 14.29 -7.42
N CYS A 297 -11.11 15.38 -6.94
CA CYS A 297 -10.72 16.76 -7.18
C CYS A 297 -10.47 17.54 -5.90
N ASN A 298 -9.83 18.69 -6.01
CA ASN A 298 -9.70 19.65 -4.91
C ASN A 298 -11.08 20.18 -4.48
N PRO A 299 -11.22 20.67 -3.24
CA PRO A 299 -12.45 21.35 -2.82
C PRO A 299 -12.86 22.43 -3.81
N PHE A 300 -14.17 22.59 -4.02
CA PHE A 300 -14.80 23.53 -4.96
C PHE A 300 -14.66 23.19 -6.46
N VAL A 301 -14.02 22.07 -6.78
CA VAL A 301 -13.84 21.61 -8.16
C VAL A 301 -14.56 20.29 -8.35
N VAL A 302 -15.22 20.10 -9.48
CA VAL A 302 -16.05 18.95 -9.79
C VAL A 302 -15.37 18.08 -10.84
N CYS A 303 -15.40 16.76 -10.66
CA CYS A 303 -14.89 15.83 -11.66
C CYS A 303 -15.93 15.67 -12.79
N SER A 304 -15.56 16.08 -14.01
CA SER A 304 -16.38 15.88 -15.19
C SER A 304 -16.26 14.44 -15.70
N ASN A 305 -17.39 13.75 -15.83
CA ASN A 305 -17.41 12.39 -16.39
C ASN A 305 -17.13 12.36 -17.91
N PHE A 306 -17.24 13.49 -18.61
CA PHE A 306 -17.00 13.56 -20.06
C PHE A 306 -15.52 13.62 -20.37
N ASP A 307 -14.78 14.49 -19.67
CA ASP A 307 -13.36 14.73 -19.94
C ASP A 307 -12.43 14.10 -18.90
N ILE A 308 -13.00 13.50 -17.84
CA ILE A 308 -12.26 12.90 -16.71
C ILE A 308 -11.30 13.96 -16.09
N GLN A 309 -11.75 15.21 -16.04
CA GLN A 309 -10.98 16.34 -15.55
C GLN A 309 -11.70 17.04 -14.40
N CYS A 310 -10.91 17.62 -13.51
CA CYS A 310 -11.42 18.47 -12.46
C CYS A 310 -11.71 19.86 -13.04
N GLN A 311 -12.96 20.27 -12.98
CA GLN A 311 -13.44 21.51 -13.57
C GLN A 311 -14.13 22.39 -12.53
N CYS A 312 -13.97 23.69 -12.67
CA CYS A 312 -14.61 24.66 -11.80
C CYS A 312 -16.07 24.88 -12.24
N PRO A 313 -17.07 24.66 -11.37
CA PRO A 313 -18.44 25.04 -11.70
C PRO A 313 -18.53 26.54 -11.96
N SER A 314 -19.33 26.95 -12.97
CA SER A 314 -19.49 28.37 -13.32
C SER A 314 -19.93 29.24 -12.15
N ALA A 315 -20.76 28.68 -11.25
CA ALA A 315 -21.21 29.32 -10.00
C ALA A 315 -20.06 29.65 -9.03
N LEU A 316 -18.93 28.94 -9.11
CA LEU A 316 -17.76 29.13 -8.27
C LEU A 316 -16.54 29.70 -9.02
N SER A 317 -16.73 30.16 -10.26
CA SER A 317 -15.65 30.66 -11.12
C SER A 317 -14.88 31.86 -10.52
N SER A 318 -15.51 32.60 -9.62
CA SER A 318 -14.87 33.73 -8.90
C SER A 318 -14.21 33.31 -7.57
N HIS A 319 -14.27 32.03 -7.17
CA HIS A 319 -13.64 31.56 -5.95
C HIS A 319 -12.11 31.43 -6.13
N PRO A 320 -11.27 31.98 -5.23
CA PRO A 320 -9.82 32.02 -5.41
C PRO A 320 -9.16 30.65 -5.57
N ASN A 321 -9.77 29.59 -5.04
CA ASN A 321 -9.28 28.22 -5.15
C ASN A 321 -9.91 27.43 -6.30
N CYS A 322 -10.78 28.08 -7.10
CA CYS A 322 -11.43 27.48 -8.25
C CYS A 322 -10.87 28.13 -9.50
N MET A 323 -9.97 27.47 -10.21
CA MET A 323 -9.48 27.95 -11.49
C MET A 323 -10.43 27.51 -12.61
N PRO A 324 -11.06 28.42 -13.33
CA PRO A 324 -11.95 28.07 -14.43
C PRO A 324 -11.13 27.45 -15.57
N GLN A 325 -11.44 26.23 -15.95
CA GLN A 325 -10.84 25.61 -17.14
C GLN A 325 -11.82 25.42 -18.30
N LEU A 326 -13.13 25.40 -18.05
CA LEU A 326 -14.16 25.28 -19.09
C LEU A 326 -15.55 25.66 -18.53
N ASP A 327 -16.44 26.12 -19.40
CA ASP A 327 -17.82 26.43 -19.03
C ASP A 327 -18.61 25.14 -18.69
N ILE A 328 -18.72 24.85 -17.41
CA ILE A 328 -19.66 23.82 -16.93
C ILE A 328 -21.02 24.47 -16.72
N PRO A 329 -22.13 23.81 -17.06
CA PRO A 329 -23.46 24.31 -16.73
C PRO A 329 -23.56 24.68 -15.25
N SER A 330 -24.27 25.77 -14.97
CA SER A 330 -24.35 26.45 -13.65
C SER A 330 -24.82 25.62 -12.46
N ALA A 331 -25.17 24.36 -12.66
CA ALA A 331 -25.40 23.37 -11.64
C ALA A 331 -24.54 22.13 -11.93
N GLY A 332 -23.41 22.02 -11.26
CA GLY A 332 -22.59 20.81 -11.32
C GLY A 332 -23.24 19.73 -10.46
N ILE A 333 -23.83 18.72 -11.09
CA ILE A 333 -24.31 17.54 -10.41
C ILE A 333 -23.17 16.54 -10.38
N VAL A 334 -22.59 16.30 -9.22
CA VAL A 334 -21.59 15.25 -9.03
C VAL A 334 -22.32 14.00 -8.60
N LYS A 335 -22.28 12.98 -9.45
CA LYS A 335 -22.65 11.64 -8.99
C LYS A 335 -21.58 11.16 -7.99
N SER A 336 -22.03 10.74 -6.80
CA SER A 336 -21.16 10.03 -5.88
C SER A 336 -20.59 8.79 -6.57
N PRO A 337 -19.28 8.51 -6.44
CA PRO A 337 -18.70 7.29 -6.99
C PRO A 337 -19.31 6.05 -6.30
N GLY A 338 -19.59 5.03 -7.10
CA GLY A 338 -20.16 3.78 -6.63
C GLY A 338 -21.69 3.68 -6.75
N ASN A 339 -22.25 2.54 -6.37
CA ASN A 339 -23.67 2.21 -6.52
C ASN A 339 -24.65 2.98 -5.63
N LEU A 340 -24.18 3.84 -4.77
CA LEU A 340 -25.00 4.89 -4.17
C LEU A 340 -25.37 5.97 -5.21
N SER A 341 -24.89 5.81 -6.43
CA SER A 341 -24.79 6.80 -7.47
C SER A 341 -26.08 7.35 -8.04
N GLU A 342 -27.17 6.69 -7.84
CA GLU A 342 -28.44 7.20 -8.36
C GLU A 342 -29.20 8.06 -7.35
N ARG A 343 -28.69 8.17 -6.11
CA ARG A 343 -29.42 8.76 -4.99
C ARG A 343 -28.73 9.91 -4.27
N LEU A 344 -27.44 10.17 -4.54
CA LEU A 344 -26.70 11.27 -3.93
C LEU A 344 -26.31 12.31 -5.00
N LEU A 345 -26.98 13.42 -4.97
CA LEU A 345 -26.70 14.59 -5.78
C LEU A 345 -26.05 15.67 -4.91
N TRP A 346 -24.82 16.08 -5.24
CA TRP A 346 -24.17 17.24 -4.64
C TRP A 346 -24.48 18.46 -5.47
N ILE A 347 -25.11 19.46 -4.86
CA ILE A 347 -25.35 20.75 -5.48
C ILE A 347 -24.54 21.78 -4.70
N VAL A 348 -23.60 22.45 -5.38
CA VAL A 348 -22.76 23.48 -4.78
C VAL A 348 -23.40 24.86 -5.10
N TYR A 349 -23.74 25.62 -4.07
CA TYR A 349 -24.28 26.98 -4.21
C TYR A 349 -23.27 28.01 -3.76
N LYS A 350 -23.33 29.17 -4.42
CA LYS A 350 -22.56 30.35 -4.07
C LYS A 350 -23.39 31.24 -3.13
N ASN A 351 -22.78 31.61 -1.98
CA ASN A 351 -23.24 32.69 -1.10
C ASN A 351 -24.73 32.68 -0.73
N GLY A 352 -25.18 31.75 0.07
CA GLY A 352 -26.38 31.89 0.88
C GLY A 352 -27.68 32.30 0.17
N VAL A 353 -27.78 32.08 -1.13
CA VAL A 353 -29.04 32.27 -1.85
C VAL A 353 -29.80 30.95 -1.73
N ASP A 354 -30.81 30.97 -0.88
CA ASP A 354 -31.82 29.93 -0.74
C ASP A 354 -32.66 29.83 -2.02
N ASP A 355 -32.17 29.13 -3.03
CA ASP A 355 -33.06 28.60 -4.03
C ASP A 355 -33.66 27.31 -3.48
N LYS A 356 -34.89 27.44 -2.98
CA LYS A 356 -35.72 26.30 -2.59
C LYS A 356 -35.95 25.44 -3.83
N ILE A 357 -35.17 24.35 -3.91
CA ILE A 357 -35.52 23.25 -4.80
C ILE A 357 -36.67 22.52 -4.12
N ASP A 358 -37.85 22.79 -4.59
CA ASP A 358 -39.10 22.23 -4.16
C ASP A 358 -39.19 20.76 -4.59
N ARG A 359 -38.57 19.84 -3.81
CA ARG A 359 -38.86 18.41 -3.76
C ARG A 359 -38.14 17.77 -2.55
N GLY A 360 -38.72 17.84 -1.44
CA GLY A 360 -38.88 16.86 -0.37
C GLY A 360 -37.67 16.25 0.32
N CYS A 361 -36.44 16.60 -0.01
CA CYS A 361 -35.26 15.96 0.59
C CYS A 361 -34.09 16.96 0.67
N SER A 362 -34.01 17.78 1.71
CA SER A 362 -32.83 18.63 1.90
C SER A 362 -32.35 18.54 3.33
N SER A 363 -31.04 18.21 3.49
CA SER A 363 -30.28 18.57 4.69
C SER A 363 -29.14 19.48 4.28
N SER A 364 -29.06 20.68 4.86
CA SER A 364 -27.97 21.62 4.64
C SER A 364 -26.88 21.39 5.69
N VAL A 365 -25.63 21.25 5.23
CA VAL A 365 -24.46 21.25 6.12
C VAL A 365 -23.67 22.53 5.84
N PRO A 366 -23.45 23.39 6.84
CA PRO A 366 -22.66 24.60 6.65
C PRO A 366 -21.19 24.23 6.43
N PHE A 367 -20.63 24.72 5.34
CA PHE A 367 -19.21 24.53 4.99
C PHE A 367 -18.52 25.90 5.00
N GLY A 368 -17.97 26.29 6.15
CA GLY A 368 -17.29 27.58 6.29
C GLY A 368 -18.27 28.79 6.34
N ARG A 369 -17.73 29.99 6.51
CA ARG A 369 -18.55 31.20 6.68
C ARG A 369 -19.28 31.65 5.39
N ASP A 370 -18.92 31.11 4.21
CA ASP A 370 -19.33 31.68 2.92
C ASP A 370 -19.86 30.66 1.89
N ALA A 371 -20.05 29.38 2.25
CA ALA A 371 -20.63 28.39 1.33
C ALA A 371 -21.51 27.36 2.06
N VAL A 372 -22.67 27.09 1.48
CA VAL A 372 -23.60 26.03 1.95
C VAL A 372 -23.54 24.88 0.95
N VAL A 373 -23.19 23.68 1.45
CA VAL A 373 -23.32 22.44 0.68
C VAL A 373 -24.63 21.77 1.06
N THR A 374 -25.53 21.65 0.11
CA THR A 374 -26.79 20.95 0.31
C THR A 374 -26.65 19.53 -0.21
N ILE A 375 -26.79 18.55 0.68
CA ILE A 375 -26.84 17.13 0.34
C ILE A 375 -28.30 16.77 0.15
N LEU A 376 -28.69 16.45 -1.07
CA LEU A 376 -30.03 15.90 -1.37
C LEU A 376 -29.95 14.38 -1.36
N LEU A 377 -30.56 13.77 -0.35
CA LEU A 377 -30.83 12.34 -0.31
C LEU A 377 -32.24 12.11 -0.88
N CYS A 378 -32.32 11.60 -2.10
CA CYS A 378 -33.55 11.09 -2.66
C CYS A 378 -33.67 9.59 -2.39
N ILE A 379 -34.71 9.19 -1.64
CA ILE A 379 -35.08 7.78 -1.41
C ILE A 379 -35.83 7.23 -2.62
#